data_14b20c265cecbe897af9ad89cf30ce22
#
_entry.id   14b20c265cecbe897af9ad89cf30ce22
#
_cell.length_a   1.000
_cell.length_b   1.000
_cell.length_c   1.000
_cell.angle_alpha   90.00
_cell.angle_beta   90.00
_cell.angle_gamma   90.00
#
_symmetry.space_group_name_H-M   'P 1'
#
loop_
_entity.id
_entity.type
_entity.pdbx_description
1 polymer ?
#
loop_
_entity_poly.entity_id
_entity_poly.type
_entity_poly.pdbx_seq_one_letter_code
_entity_poly.pdbx_strand_id
1 'polypeptide(L)'
;ALLPDLIKDYDARNKWLMLRHFFGWMGGNGIHTVNMFFWTGAYGFTVATGYAIYGQVGAVVIAVSILLASLGTQKVASAMPQPTESFKFSEIVREIRQIFQSLKNPNFGALFIYSLIVGAAGGMSTALYLYNVTYFFQFSGMQIAITGIFVLASPLISYPLAPAIGRKLGKKQAAIGALLGAIFLYPIPYLMTIAGYWPEAGSWTSLICYSFFVMTEVVGFIVGGMMLDSMMADIVEDSEIKTNRRSEG
;
A
#
# COMPACT_ATOMS: atom_id res chain seq x y z
N ALA A 1 -0.96 8.20 13.31
CA ALA A 1 -0.29 9.03 14.30
C ALA A 1 -0.54 8.58 15.75
N LEU A 2 -1.74 8.08 16.12
CA LEU A 2 -2.06 7.67 17.51
C LEU A 2 -1.51 6.29 17.92
N LEU A 3 -1.11 5.44 16.99
CA LEU A 3 -0.75 4.05 17.28
C LEU A 3 0.43 3.89 18.25
N PRO A 4 1.52 4.65 18.15
CA PRO A 4 2.65 4.56 19.06
C PRO A 4 2.29 4.99 20.50
N ASP A 5 1.35 5.93 20.65
CA ASP A 5 0.90 6.40 21.96
C ASP A 5 -0.07 5.42 22.62
N LEU A 6 -0.81 4.66 21.81
CA LEU A 6 -1.75 3.65 22.26
C LEU A 6 -1.07 2.35 22.70
N ILE A 7 0.04 1.97 22.06
CA ILE A 7 0.67 0.66 22.24
C ILE A 7 2.16 0.84 22.51
N LYS A 8 2.52 0.68 23.79
CA LYS A 8 3.91 0.83 24.25
C LYS A 8 4.76 -0.42 24.01
N ASP A 9 4.12 -1.61 23.90
CA ASP A 9 4.82 -2.85 23.63
C ASP A 9 5.23 -2.94 22.17
N TYR A 10 6.53 -3.21 21.93
CA TYR A 10 7.15 -3.25 20.61
C TYR A 10 6.53 -4.31 19.68
N ASP A 11 6.32 -5.53 20.20
CA ASP A 11 5.79 -6.63 19.40
C ASP A 11 4.31 -6.42 19.06
N ALA A 12 3.54 -5.89 20.01
CA ALA A 12 2.16 -5.51 19.77
C ALA A 12 2.06 -4.37 18.73
N ARG A 13 2.94 -3.35 18.82
CA ARG A 13 2.99 -2.24 17.86
C ARG A 13 3.25 -2.74 16.43
N ASN A 14 4.20 -3.64 16.25
CA ASN A 14 4.51 -4.22 14.94
C ASN A 14 3.30 -5.00 14.37
N LYS A 15 2.59 -5.77 15.20
CA LYS A 15 1.37 -6.48 14.78
C LYS A 15 0.28 -5.51 14.30
N TRP A 16 0.09 -4.39 15.00
CA TRP A 16 -0.91 -3.39 14.61
C TRP A 16 -0.52 -2.63 13.35
N LEU A 17 0.76 -2.35 13.13
CA LEU A 17 1.26 -1.77 11.87
C LEU A 17 0.99 -2.71 10.69
N MET A 18 1.28 -4.00 10.84
CA MET A 18 0.98 -5.01 9.82
C MET A 18 -0.52 -5.12 9.56
N LEU A 19 -1.36 -5.08 10.62
CA LEU A 19 -2.80 -5.12 10.49
C LEU A 19 -3.36 -3.88 9.78
N ARG A 20 -2.82 -2.70 10.08
CA ARG A 20 -3.14 -1.46 9.35
C ARG A 20 -2.84 -1.60 7.86
N HIS A 21 -1.69 -2.15 7.53
CA HIS A 21 -1.27 -2.39 6.15
C HIS A 21 -2.22 -3.38 5.44
N PHE A 22 -2.54 -4.48 6.12
CA PHE A 22 -3.50 -5.47 5.63
C PHE A 22 -4.86 -4.86 5.32
N PHE A 23 -5.47 -4.12 6.26
CA PHE A 23 -6.77 -3.47 6.04
C PHE A 23 -6.71 -2.35 4.99
N GLY A 24 -5.59 -1.64 4.89
CA GLY A 24 -5.38 -0.65 3.83
C GLY A 24 -5.45 -1.28 2.43
N TRP A 25 -4.76 -2.40 2.24
CA TRP A 25 -4.80 -3.15 0.97
C TRP A 25 -6.17 -3.79 0.71
N MET A 26 -6.76 -4.43 1.72
CA MET A 26 -8.08 -5.06 1.60
C MET A 26 -9.18 -4.03 1.29
N GLY A 27 -9.19 -2.90 1.98
CA GLY A 27 -10.20 -1.86 1.78
C GLY A 27 -10.11 -1.21 0.40
N GLY A 28 -8.93 -0.75 0.00
CA GLY A 28 -8.73 -0.10 -1.29
C GLY A 28 -9.00 -1.02 -2.48
N ASN A 29 -8.38 -2.21 -2.48
CA ASN A 29 -8.58 -3.18 -3.55
C ASN A 29 -9.97 -3.83 -3.50
N GLY A 30 -10.58 -3.96 -2.32
CA GLY A 30 -11.92 -4.49 -2.16
C GLY A 30 -12.97 -3.65 -2.86
N ILE A 31 -12.99 -2.34 -2.60
CA ILE A 31 -13.94 -1.44 -3.25
C ILE A 31 -13.66 -1.32 -4.76
N HIS A 32 -12.38 -1.38 -5.17
CA HIS A 32 -12.03 -1.42 -6.59
C HIS A 32 -12.56 -2.68 -7.28
N THR A 33 -12.40 -3.85 -6.66
CA THR A 33 -12.91 -5.12 -7.19
C THR A 33 -14.44 -5.10 -7.30
N VAL A 34 -15.14 -4.62 -6.27
CA VAL A 34 -16.61 -4.43 -6.30
C VAL A 34 -17.02 -3.48 -7.44
N ASN A 35 -16.26 -2.39 -7.63
CA ASN A 35 -16.48 -1.46 -8.75
C ASN A 35 -16.39 -2.16 -10.10
N MET A 36 -15.38 -3.01 -10.31
CA MET A 36 -15.22 -3.73 -11.58
C MET A 36 -16.33 -4.75 -11.82
N PHE A 37 -16.87 -5.40 -10.78
CA PHE A 37 -17.98 -6.33 -10.95
C PHE A 37 -19.32 -5.65 -11.22
N PHE A 38 -19.62 -4.58 -10.49
CA PHE A 38 -21.01 -4.07 -10.41
C PHE A 38 -21.21 -2.71 -11.07
N TRP A 39 -20.13 -1.92 -11.28
CA TRP A 39 -20.27 -0.56 -11.79
C TRP A 39 -19.44 -0.34 -13.05
N THR A 40 -18.23 0.18 -12.97
CA THR A 40 -17.47 0.56 -14.18
C THR A 40 -17.22 -0.60 -15.13
N GLY A 41 -16.93 -1.79 -14.62
CA GLY A 41 -16.76 -2.97 -15.45
C GLY A 41 -18.06 -3.48 -16.07
N ALA A 42 -19.20 -3.36 -15.36
CA ALA A 42 -20.50 -3.78 -15.83
C ALA A 42 -21.14 -2.78 -16.84
N TYR A 43 -21.03 -1.47 -16.56
CA TYR A 43 -21.56 -0.43 -17.46
C TYR A 43 -20.64 -0.16 -18.67
N GLY A 44 -19.36 -0.54 -18.59
CA GLY A 44 -18.34 -0.25 -19.58
C GLY A 44 -17.47 0.95 -19.20
N PHE A 45 -16.19 0.86 -19.54
CA PHE A 45 -15.16 1.82 -19.11
C PHE A 45 -15.29 3.23 -19.71
N THR A 46 -16.11 3.40 -20.73
CA THR A 46 -16.39 4.69 -21.37
C THR A 46 -17.67 5.36 -20.87
N VAL A 47 -18.43 4.69 -19.99
CA VAL A 47 -19.73 5.15 -19.50
C VAL A 47 -19.56 5.87 -18.14
N ALA A 48 -19.90 7.16 -18.10
CA ALA A 48 -19.76 7.99 -16.90
C ALA A 48 -20.60 7.51 -15.70
N THR A 49 -21.73 6.85 -15.92
CA THR A 49 -22.63 6.39 -14.85
C THR A 49 -21.94 5.43 -13.88
N GLY A 50 -21.15 4.47 -14.37
CA GLY A 50 -20.41 3.53 -13.51
C GLY A 50 -19.43 4.26 -12.59
N TYR A 51 -18.70 5.24 -13.10
CA TYR A 51 -17.78 6.06 -12.31
C TYR A 51 -18.50 6.94 -11.29
N ALA A 52 -19.66 7.51 -11.65
CA ALA A 52 -20.47 8.32 -10.73
C ALA A 52 -20.95 7.50 -9.53
N ILE A 53 -21.47 6.29 -9.74
CA ILE A 53 -21.90 5.39 -8.67
C ILE A 53 -20.70 4.99 -7.80
N TYR A 54 -19.58 4.60 -8.42
CA TYR A 54 -18.36 4.26 -7.71
C TYR A 54 -17.86 5.41 -6.81
N GLY A 55 -17.85 6.64 -7.34
CA GLY A 55 -17.45 7.82 -6.59
C GLY A 55 -18.36 8.10 -5.40
N GLN A 56 -19.68 8.01 -5.59
CA GLN A 56 -20.67 8.22 -4.51
C GLN A 56 -20.54 7.17 -3.40
N VAL A 57 -20.49 5.89 -3.76
CA VAL A 57 -20.30 4.80 -2.79
C VAL A 57 -18.96 4.92 -2.08
N GLY A 58 -17.89 5.20 -2.82
CA GLY A 58 -16.56 5.43 -2.26
C GLY A 58 -16.54 6.59 -1.25
N ALA A 59 -17.19 7.70 -1.58
CA ALA A 59 -17.30 8.85 -0.67
C ALA A 59 -18.02 8.49 0.64
N VAL A 60 -19.13 7.74 0.56
CA VAL A 60 -19.86 7.28 1.75
C VAL A 60 -19.00 6.33 2.59
N VAL A 61 -18.34 5.35 1.96
CA VAL A 61 -17.47 4.39 2.68
C VAL A 61 -16.32 5.12 3.37
N ILE A 62 -15.68 6.07 2.71
CA ILE A 62 -14.60 6.89 3.29
C ILE A 62 -15.12 7.71 4.46
N ALA A 63 -16.25 8.42 4.29
CA ALA A 63 -16.83 9.25 5.34
C ALA A 63 -17.19 8.42 6.58
N VAL A 64 -17.87 7.28 6.39
CA VAL A 64 -18.22 6.37 7.49
C VAL A 64 -16.96 5.82 8.18
N SER A 65 -15.95 5.41 7.41
CA SER A 65 -14.70 4.89 7.97
C SER A 65 -13.96 5.95 8.81
N ILE A 66 -13.91 7.19 8.34
CA ILE A 66 -13.31 8.32 9.09
C ILE A 66 -14.09 8.59 10.37
N LEU A 67 -15.42 8.64 10.30
CA LEU A 67 -16.27 8.86 11.46
C LEU A 67 -16.10 7.74 12.50
N LEU A 68 -16.13 6.48 12.09
CA LEU A 68 -15.92 5.34 12.98
C LEU A 68 -14.53 5.38 13.63
N ALA A 69 -13.49 5.66 12.87
CA ALA A 69 -12.13 5.78 13.40
C ALA A 69 -12.01 6.95 14.38
N SER A 70 -12.57 8.11 14.04
CA SER A 70 -12.55 9.31 14.89
C SER A 70 -13.32 9.10 16.19
N LEU A 71 -14.55 8.61 16.12
CA LEU A 71 -15.37 8.35 17.31
C LEU A 71 -14.77 7.24 18.19
N GLY A 72 -14.23 6.18 17.56
CA GLY A 72 -13.60 5.07 18.28
C GLY A 72 -12.32 5.46 19.03
N THR A 73 -11.59 6.46 18.55
CA THR A 73 -10.35 6.91 19.18
C THR A 73 -10.49 8.19 20.00
N GLN A 74 -11.65 8.86 19.93
CA GLN A 74 -11.89 10.16 20.58
C GLN A 74 -11.61 10.15 22.09
N LYS A 75 -12.08 9.12 22.80
CA LYS A 75 -11.89 9.01 24.25
C LYS A 75 -10.41 8.94 24.65
N VAL A 76 -9.61 8.26 23.86
CA VAL A 76 -8.17 8.12 24.12
C VAL A 76 -7.44 9.40 23.70
N ALA A 77 -7.77 9.95 22.54
CA ALA A 77 -7.18 11.19 22.04
C ALA A 77 -7.46 12.39 22.98
N SER A 78 -8.66 12.46 23.56
CA SER A 78 -9.01 13.53 24.51
C SER A 78 -8.32 13.41 25.88
N ALA A 79 -7.84 12.21 26.23
CA ALA A 79 -7.08 11.97 27.46
C ALA A 79 -5.56 12.25 27.30
N MET A 80 -5.09 12.50 26.08
CA MET A 80 -3.68 12.85 25.82
C MET A 80 -3.40 14.30 26.18
N PRO A 81 -2.15 14.62 26.61
CA PRO A 81 -1.74 15.99 26.88
C PRO A 81 -2.00 16.86 25.64
N GLN A 82 -2.80 17.89 25.81
CA GLN A 82 -3.06 18.86 24.74
C GLN A 82 -1.83 19.75 24.53
N PRO A 83 -1.49 20.12 23.29
CA PRO A 83 -0.43 21.09 23.04
C PRO A 83 -0.80 22.41 23.70
N THR A 84 0.07 22.90 24.57
CA THR A 84 -0.12 24.14 25.34
C THR A 84 0.19 25.39 24.52
N GLU A 85 0.84 25.24 23.37
CA GLU A 85 1.25 26.37 22.54
C GLU A 85 0.24 26.66 21.42
N SER A 86 -0.08 27.94 21.22
CA SER A 86 -0.91 28.39 20.11
C SER A 86 -0.18 28.18 18.79
N PHE A 87 -0.89 27.73 17.76
CA PHE A 87 -0.39 27.50 16.42
C PHE A 87 0.20 28.80 15.82
N LYS A 88 1.52 28.82 15.57
CA LYS A 88 2.21 29.94 14.93
C LYS A 88 2.79 29.52 13.59
N PHE A 89 2.57 30.33 12.55
CA PHE A 89 3.11 30.05 11.20
C PHE A 89 4.64 29.89 11.18
N SER A 90 5.35 30.61 12.05
CA SER A 90 6.81 30.47 12.22
C SER A 90 7.24 29.09 12.71
N GLU A 91 6.37 28.38 13.39
CA GLU A 91 6.62 27.01 13.86
C GLU A 91 6.54 26.01 12.73
N ILE A 92 5.59 26.19 11.78
CA ILE A 92 5.54 25.37 10.57
C ILE A 92 6.84 25.44 9.79
N VAL A 93 7.36 26.64 9.58
CA VAL A 93 8.63 26.85 8.85
C VAL A 93 9.79 26.15 9.59
N ARG A 94 9.80 26.25 10.91
CA ARG A 94 10.80 25.57 11.76
C ARG A 94 10.67 24.05 11.66
N GLU A 95 9.45 23.51 11.70
CA GLU A 95 9.19 22.07 11.55
C GLU A 95 9.59 21.56 10.17
N ILE A 96 9.21 22.25 9.10
CA ILE A 96 9.65 21.92 7.74
C ILE A 96 11.17 21.87 7.66
N ARG A 97 11.86 22.87 8.22
CA ARG A 97 13.32 22.89 8.26
C ARG A 97 13.90 21.70 9.03
N GLN A 98 13.24 21.27 10.10
CA GLN A 98 13.67 20.11 10.89
C GLN A 98 13.44 18.80 10.15
N ILE A 99 12.34 18.66 9.38
CA ILE A 99 12.11 17.54 8.48
C ILE A 99 13.26 17.42 7.47
N PHE A 100 13.65 18.54 6.85
CA PHE A 100 14.82 18.55 5.96
C PHE A 100 16.14 18.22 6.68
N GLN A 101 16.27 18.51 7.97
CA GLN A 101 17.43 18.11 8.76
C GLN A 101 17.46 16.58 9.00
N SER A 102 16.29 15.93 9.12
CA SER A 102 16.20 14.48 9.25
C SER A 102 16.72 13.75 8.02
N LEU A 103 16.63 14.37 6.82
CA LEU A 103 17.21 13.84 5.58
C LEU A 103 18.75 13.77 5.60
N LYS A 104 19.42 14.43 6.55
CA LYS A 104 20.86 14.32 6.75
C LYS A 104 21.26 12.96 7.35
N ASN A 105 20.32 12.25 7.99
CA ASN A 105 20.55 10.86 8.38
C ASN A 105 20.56 9.99 7.11
N PRO A 106 21.68 9.32 6.77
CA PRO A 106 21.79 8.58 5.51
C PRO A 106 20.77 7.44 5.39
N ASN A 107 20.38 6.82 6.50
CA ASN A 107 19.38 5.76 6.50
C ASN A 107 17.98 6.33 6.20
N PHE A 108 17.63 7.46 6.79
CA PHE A 108 16.37 8.15 6.51
C PHE A 108 16.32 8.70 5.09
N GLY A 109 17.41 9.32 4.62
CA GLY A 109 17.55 9.83 3.26
C GLY A 109 17.39 8.73 2.21
N ALA A 110 17.99 7.56 2.42
CA ALA A 110 17.86 6.41 1.53
C ALA A 110 16.42 5.90 1.46
N LEU A 111 15.72 5.78 2.60
CA LEU A 111 14.31 5.38 2.64
C LEU A 111 13.39 6.42 2.01
N PHE A 112 13.68 7.70 2.17
CA PHE A 112 12.92 8.79 1.55
C PHE A 112 13.03 8.73 0.02
N ILE A 113 14.25 8.62 -0.54
CA ILE A 113 14.48 8.49 -1.98
C ILE A 113 13.81 7.22 -2.51
N TYR A 114 13.95 6.09 -1.82
CA TYR A 114 13.26 4.86 -2.15
C TYR A 114 11.75 5.06 -2.24
N SER A 115 11.13 5.65 -1.20
CA SER A 115 9.68 5.88 -1.16
C SER A 115 9.19 6.79 -2.28
N LEU A 116 10.00 7.80 -2.65
CA LEU A 116 9.68 8.72 -3.74
C LEU A 116 9.70 8.01 -5.09
N ILE A 117 10.73 7.19 -5.36
CA ILE A 117 10.85 6.43 -6.61
C ILE A 117 9.74 5.39 -6.72
N VAL A 118 9.50 4.62 -5.65
CA VAL A 118 8.47 3.58 -5.63
C VAL A 118 7.07 4.20 -5.70
N GLY A 119 6.84 5.34 -5.04
CA GLY A 119 5.58 6.08 -5.15
C GLY A 119 5.31 6.56 -6.58
N ALA A 120 6.32 7.11 -7.26
CA ALA A 120 6.20 7.52 -8.66
C ALA A 120 5.93 6.31 -9.58
N ALA A 121 6.69 5.23 -9.43
CA ALA A 121 6.51 4.00 -10.21
C ALA A 121 5.12 3.38 -9.96
N GLY A 122 4.67 3.29 -8.70
CA GLY A 122 3.36 2.80 -8.32
C GLY A 122 2.22 3.65 -8.89
N GLY A 123 2.35 4.98 -8.86
CA GLY A 123 1.40 5.90 -9.48
C GLY A 123 1.29 5.68 -11.00
N MET A 124 2.40 5.54 -11.70
CA MET A 124 2.42 5.24 -13.14
C MET A 124 1.79 3.86 -13.42
N SER A 125 2.15 2.84 -12.67
CA SER A 125 1.59 1.48 -12.81
C SER A 125 0.08 1.48 -12.62
N THR A 126 -0.41 2.16 -11.60
CA THR A 126 -1.85 2.27 -11.32
C THR A 126 -2.58 3.02 -12.44
N ALA A 127 -2.03 4.13 -12.92
CA ALA A 127 -2.62 4.93 -14.00
C ALA A 127 -2.70 4.14 -15.32
N LEU A 128 -1.69 3.31 -15.62
CA LEU A 128 -1.63 2.54 -16.84
C LEU A 128 -2.32 1.17 -16.75
N TYR A 129 -2.65 0.71 -15.55
CA TYR A 129 -3.19 -0.63 -15.32
C TYR A 129 -4.39 -0.94 -16.23
N LEU A 130 -5.41 -0.08 -16.22
CA LEU A 130 -6.63 -0.30 -16.99
C LEU A 130 -6.36 -0.34 -18.50
N TYR A 131 -5.45 0.50 -19.00
CA TYR A 131 -5.04 0.48 -20.40
C TYR A 131 -4.34 -0.83 -20.76
N ASN A 132 -3.42 -1.29 -19.93
CA ASN A 132 -2.67 -2.52 -20.15
C ASN A 132 -3.59 -3.74 -20.21
N VAL A 133 -4.49 -3.91 -19.22
CA VAL A 133 -5.37 -5.07 -19.18
C VAL A 133 -6.44 -5.04 -20.26
N THR A 134 -6.91 -3.84 -20.68
CA THR A 134 -7.95 -3.68 -21.69
C THR A 134 -7.41 -3.77 -23.12
N TYR A 135 -6.30 -3.10 -23.40
CA TYR A 135 -5.81 -2.99 -24.79
C TYR A 135 -4.68 -3.95 -25.11
N PHE A 136 -3.79 -4.25 -24.17
CA PHE A 136 -2.66 -5.15 -24.40
C PHE A 136 -3.06 -6.62 -24.19
N PHE A 137 -3.69 -6.94 -23.05
CA PHE A 137 -4.17 -8.29 -22.76
C PHE A 137 -5.60 -8.56 -23.27
N GLN A 138 -6.34 -7.53 -23.69
CA GLN A 138 -7.70 -7.58 -24.24
C GLN A 138 -8.72 -8.23 -23.29
N PHE A 139 -8.58 -8.01 -21.99
CA PHE A 139 -9.51 -8.54 -21.00
C PHE A 139 -10.82 -7.75 -20.97
N SER A 140 -11.92 -8.49 -20.87
CA SER A 140 -13.26 -7.93 -20.63
C SER A 140 -13.37 -7.36 -19.21
N GLY A 141 -14.39 -6.53 -18.95
CA GLY A 141 -14.66 -5.99 -17.61
C GLY A 141 -14.81 -7.08 -16.54
N MET A 142 -15.49 -8.19 -16.87
CA MET A 142 -15.63 -9.34 -15.97
C MET A 142 -14.28 -10.01 -15.67
N GLN A 143 -13.42 -10.16 -16.66
CA GLN A 143 -12.08 -10.73 -16.49
C GLN A 143 -11.20 -9.84 -15.61
N ILE A 144 -11.27 -8.52 -15.78
CA ILE A 144 -10.58 -7.55 -14.93
C ILE A 144 -11.07 -7.63 -13.47
N ALA A 145 -12.38 -7.76 -13.28
CA ALA A 145 -12.95 -7.96 -11.95
C ALA A 145 -12.43 -9.24 -11.26
N ILE A 146 -12.33 -10.34 -12.01
CA ILE A 146 -11.77 -11.62 -11.51
C ILE A 146 -10.29 -11.47 -11.12
N THR A 147 -9.48 -10.73 -11.91
CA THR A 147 -8.10 -10.41 -11.51
C THR A 147 -8.06 -9.70 -10.15
N GLY A 148 -9.03 -8.82 -9.88
CA GLY A 148 -9.18 -8.16 -8.59
C GLY A 148 -9.34 -9.13 -7.41
N ILE A 149 -9.99 -10.28 -7.59
CA ILE A 149 -10.10 -11.32 -6.55
C ILE A 149 -8.72 -11.90 -6.21
N PHE A 150 -7.87 -12.15 -7.21
CA PHE A 150 -6.50 -12.63 -6.99
C PHE A 150 -5.67 -11.57 -6.23
N VAL A 151 -5.85 -10.30 -6.57
CA VAL A 151 -5.20 -9.19 -5.84
C VAL A 151 -5.68 -9.15 -4.38
N LEU A 152 -6.97 -9.37 -4.11
CA LEU A 152 -7.52 -9.46 -2.75
C LEU A 152 -6.99 -10.67 -1.95
N ALA A 153 -6.58 -11.74 -2.61
CA ALA A 153 -5.94 -12.87 -1.94
C ALA A 153 -4.51 -12.55 -1.47
N SER A 154 -3.84 -11.58 -2.10
CA SER A 154 -2.44 -11.24 -1.80
C SER A 154 -2.19 -10.81 -0.34
N PRO A 155 -2.98 -9.92 0.29
CA PRO A 155 -2.82 -9.58 1.71
C PRO A 155 -3.00 -10.79 2.64
N LEU A 156 -3.91 -11.72 2.31
CA LEU A 156 -4.14 -12.93 3.10
C LEU A 156 -2.90 -13.83 3.12
N ILE A 157 -2.17 -13.89 2.02
CA ILE A 157 -0.91 -14.64 1.89
C ILE A 157 0.23 -13.87 2.55
N SER A 158 0.33 -12.57 2.29
CA SER A 158 1.44 -11.73 2.74
C SER A 158 1.48 -11.56 4.25
N TYR A 159 0.32 -11.44 4.90
CA TYR A 159 0.22 -11.21 6.34
C TYR A 159 0.92 -12.30 7.19
N PRO A 160 0.70 -13.60 6.98
CA PRO A 160 1.45 -14.65 7.66
C PRO A 160 2.89 -14.82 7.11
N LEU A 161 3.11 -14.53 5.84
CA LEU A 161 4.40 -14.76 5.16
C LEU A 161 5.46 -13.74 5.60
N ALA A 162 5.11 -12.47 5.74
CA ALA A 162 6.03 -11.40 6.08
C ALA A 162 6.78 -11.65 7.40
N PRO A 163 6.13 -11.92 8.55
CA PRO A 163 6.86 -12.21 9.78
C PRO A 163 7.66 -13.52 9.71
N ALA A 164 7.20 -14.51 8.94
CA ALA A 164 7.91 -15.77 8.77
C ALA A 164 9.24 -15.58 8.03
N ILE A 165 9.24 -14.83 6.94
CA ILE A 165 10.46 -14.50 6.17
C ILE A 165 11.35 -13.54 6.98
N GLY A 166 10.77 -12.53 7.62
CA GLY A 166 11.51 -11.56 8.42
C GLY A 166 12.28 -12.17 9.58
N ARG A 167 11.71 -13.20 10.23
CA ARG A 167 12.44 -13.96 11.29
C ARG A 167 13.59 -14.79 10.76
N LYS A 168 13.48 -15.34 9.54
CA LYS A 168 14.53 -16.21 8.97
C LYS A 168 15.67 -15.43 8.34
N LEU A 169 15.38 -14.37 7.60
CA LEU A 169 16.35 -13.64 6.80
C LEU A 169 16.73 -12.28 7.40
N GLY A 170 15.98 -11.80 8.40
CA GLY A 170 16.07 -10.43 8.88
C GLY A 170 15.28 -9.46 8.00
N LYS A 171 14.82 -8.34 8.59
CA LYS A 171 13.92 -7.37 7.93
C LYS A 171 14.47 -6.82 6.61
N LYS A 172 15.74 -6.41 6.59
CA LYS A 172 16.40 -5.83 5.42
C LYS A 172 16.47 -6.80 4.24
N GLN A 173 16.94 -8.03 4.48
CA GLN A 173 17.09 -9.03 3.41
C GLN A 173 15.72 -9.51 2.93
N ALA A 174 14.75 -9.65 3.82
CA ALA A 174 13.38 -9.99 3.49
C ALA A 174 12.74 -8.91 2.59
N ALA A 175 12.91 -7.61 2.92
CA ALA A 175 12.43 -6.50 2.11
C ALA A 175 13.06 -6.51 0.70
N ILE A 176 14.40 -6.59 0.63
CA ILE A 176 15.13 -6.60 -0.65
C ILE A 176 14.69 -7.79 -1.51
N GLY A 177 14.67 -9.00 -0.95
CA GLY A 177 14.28 -10.21 -1.70
C GLY A 177 12.85 -10.17 -2.22
N ALA A 178 11.91 -9.72 -1.39
CA ALA A 178 10.50 -9.62 -1.76
C ALA A 178 10.28 -8.57 -2.86
N LEU A 179 10.90 -7.39 -2.74
CA LEU A 179 10.76 -6.31 -3.71
C LEU A 179 11.47 -6.63 -5.04
N LEU A 180 12.68 -7.19 -5.01
CA LEU A 180 13.34 -7.64 -6.23
C LEU A 180 12.55 -8.73 -6.92
N GLY A 181 12.01 -9.71 -6.16
CA GLY A 181 11.12 -10.73 -6.71
C GLY A 181 9.92 -10.13 -7.43
N ALA A 182 9.24 -9.15 -6.82
CA ALA A 182 8.12 -8.44 -7.43
C ALA A 182 8.53 -7.70 -8.71
N ILE A 183 9.66 -6.97 -8.68
CA ILE A 183 10.19 -6.23 -9.83
C ILE A 183 10.51 -7.16 -11.01
N PHE A 184 11.08 -8.33 -10.76
CA PHE A 184 11.38 -9.28 -11.83
C PHE A 184 10.14 -10.01 -12.34
N LEU A 185 9.12 -10.24 -11.52
CA LEU A 185 7.89 -10.91 -11.93
C LEU A 185 6.99 -9.99 -12.76
N TYR A 186 6.97 -8.68 -12.48
CA TYR A 186 6.12 -7.71 -13.15
C TYR A 186 6.20 -7.71 -14.69
N PRO A 187 7.40 -7.66 -15.32
CA PRO A 187 7.52 -7.59 -16.78
C PRO A 187 7.29 -8.95 -17.48
N ILE A 188 7.30 -10.08 -16.77
CA ILE A 188 7.25 -11.41 -17.40
C ILE A 188 6.02 -11.60 -18.31
N PRO A 189 4.77 -11.31 -17.88
CA PRO A 189 3.60 -11.46 -18.74
C PRO A 189 3.72 -10.64 -20.03
N TYR A 190 4.23 -9.41 -19.93
CA TYR A 190 4.41 -8.51 -21.09
C TYR A 190 5.48 -9.04 -22.04
N LEU A 191 6.64 -9.43 -21.52
CA LEU A 191 7.75 -9.96 -22.33
C LEU A 191 7.36 -11.28 -23.01
N MET A 192 6.67 -12.16 -22.31
CA MET A 192 6.19 -13.42 -22.90
C MET A 192 5.13 -13.19 -23.98
N THR A 193 4.24 -12.19 -23.80
CA THR A 193 3.26 -11.81 -24.82
C THR A 193 3.97 -11.27 -26.08
N ILE A 194 4.94 -10.37 -25.91
CA ILE A 194 5.72 -9.81 -27.04
C ILE A 194 6.52 -10.90 -27.76
N ALA A 195 7.07 -11.86 -27.02
CA ALA A 195 7.83 -12.98 -27.56
C ALA A 195 6.94 -14.09 -28.20
N GLY A 196 5.61 -13.97 -28.10
CA GLY A 196 4.68 -14.96 -28.67
C GLY A 196 4.52 -16.26 -27.87
N TYR A 197 5.01 -16.30 -26.63
CA TYR A 197 4.88 -17.46 -25.74
C TYR A 197 3.71 -17.34 -24.74
N TRP A 198 2.98 -16.23 -24.75
CA TRP A 198 1.83 -16.04 -23.87
C TRP A 198 0.57 -16.62 -24.51
N PRO A 199 -0.40 -17.09 -23.70
CA PRO A 199 -1.68 -17.55 -24.22
C PRO A 199 -2.41 -16.42 -24.99
N GLU A 200 -3.33 -16.80 -25.88
CA GLU A 200 -4.10 -15.87 -26.72
C GLU A 200 -4.74 -14.76 -25.87
N ALA A 201 -4.64 -13.52 -26.38
CA ALA A 201 -5.20 -12.34 -25.70
C ALA A 201 -6.72 -12.49 -25.51
N GLY A 202 -7.23 -12.05 -24.36
CA GLY A 202 -8.64 -12.18 -24.00
C GLY A 202 -9.08 -13.59 -23.58
N SER A 203 -8.23 -14.61 -23.71
CA SER A 203 -8.56 -15.99 -23.30
C SER A 203 -8.58 -16.15 -21.78
N TRP A 204 -9.36 -17.13 -21.30
CA TRP A 204 -9.38 -17.46 -19.86
C TRP A 204 -8.04 -17.98 -19.35
N THR A 205 -7.29 -18.68 -20.19
CA THR A 205 -5.93 -19.14 -19.85
C THR A 205 -4.99 -17.95 -19.63
N SER A 206 -5.03 -16.95 -20.53
CA SER A 206 -4.27 -15.71 -20.38
C SER A 206 -4.63 -15.00 -19.08
N LEU A 207 -5.92 -14.90 -18.75
CA LEU A 207 -6.41 -14.29 -17.52
C LEU A 207 -5.84 -14.99 -16.26
N ILE A 208 -5.94 -16.32 -16.20
CA ILE A 208 -5.49 -17.09 -15.03
C ILE A 208 -3.98 -16.93 -14.83
N CYS A 209 -3.21 -17.07 -15.92
CA CYS A 209 -1.76 -16.86 -15.89
C CYS A 209 -1.41 -15.45 -15.42
N TYR A 210 -2.02 -14.43 -16.02
CA TYR A 210 -1.81 -13.03 -15.66
C TYR A 210 -2.14 -12.75 -14.19
N SER A 211 -3.32 -13.22 -13.74
CA SER A 211 -3.78 -13.03 -12.37
C SER A 211 -2.84 -13.69 -11.34
N PHE A 212 -2.26 -14.84 -11.66
CA PHE A 212 -1.27 -15.49 -10.82
C PHE A 212 0.02 -14.66 -10.70
N PHE A 213 0.54 -14.13 -11.80
CA PHE A 213 1.70 -13.25 -11.79
C PHE A 213 1.45 -11.98 -10.99
N VAL A 214 0.32 -11.30 -11.21
CA VAL A 214 -0.08 -10.09 -10.47
C VAL A 214 -0.24 -10.40 -8.98
N MET A 215 -0.91 -11.48 -8.62
CA MET A 215 -1.05 -11.90 -7.22
C MET A 215 0.33 -12.08 -6.55
N THR A 216 1.24 -12.79 -7.20
CA THR A 216 2.57 -13.08 -6.65
C THR A 216 3.42 -11.80 -6.52
N GLU A 217 3.35 -10.92 -7.51
CA GLU A 217 3.98 -9.60 -7.48
C GLU A 217 3.47 -8.76 -6.31
N VAL A 218 2.15 -8.67 -6.17
CA VAL A 218 1.51 -7.91 -5.08
C VAL A 218 1.86 -8.49 -3.72
N VAL A 219 1.96 -9.81 -3.58
CA VAL A 219 2.48 -10.45 -2.35
C VAL A 219 3.89 -9.96 -2.04
N GLY A 220 4.78 -9.90 -3.03
CA GLY A 220 6.15 -9.37 -2.86
C GLY A 220 6.15 -7.90 -2.42
N PHE A 221 5.33 -7.06 -3.04
CA PHE A 221 5.18 -5.64 -2.64
C PHE A 221 4.66 -5.48 -1.22
N ILE A 222 3.64 -6.23 -0.82
CA ILE A 222 3.07 -6.16 0.53
C ILE A 222 4.09 -6.62 1.57
N VAL A 223 4.76 -7.74 1.34
CA VAL A 223 5.81 -8.25 2.25
C VAL A 223 6.95 -7.23 2.38
N GLY A 224 7.42 -6.69 1.25
CA GLY A 224 8.45 -5.65 1.24
C GLY A 224 8.03 -4.40 1.99
N GLY A 225 6.82 -3.89 1.75
CA GLY A 225 6.25 -2.74 2.44
C GLY A 225 6.14 -2.94 3.95
N MET A 226 5.62 -4.10 4.40
CA MET A 226 5.54 -4.43 5.83
C MET A 226 6.91 -4.45 6.51
N MET A 227 7.95 -4.95 5.82
CA MET A 227 9.32 -4.95 6.34
C MET A 227 9.89 -3.53 6.42
N LEU A 228 9.62 -2.69 5.42
CA LEU A 228 10.06 -1.29 5.39
C LEU A 228 9.38 -0.46 6.49
N ASP A 229 8.07 -0.62 6.67
CA ASP A 229 7.33 0.06 7.77
C ASP A 229 7.93 -0.32 9.14
N SER A 230 8.26 -1.60 9.32
CA SER A 230 8.90 -2.08 10.55
C SER A 230 10.32 -1.53 10.73
N MET A 231 11.11 -1.39 9.66
CA MET A 231 12.45 -0.79 9.71
C MET A 231 12.39 0.72 9.95
N MET A 232 11.38 1.41 9.40
CA MET A 232 11.17 2.84 9.65
C MET A 232 10.90 3.09 11.14
N ALA A 233 10.06 2.25 11.77
CA ALA A 233 9.81 2.33 13.21
C ALA A 233 11.11 2.17 14.04
N ASP A 234 11.98 1.23 13.65
CA ASP A 234 13.28 1.02 14.31
C ASP A 234 14.20 2.26 14.17
N ILE A 235 14.22 2.91 13.00
CA ILE A 235 15.04 4.11 12.75
C ILE A 235 14.53 5.32 13.55
N VAL A 236 13.22 5.47 13.66
CA VAL A 236 12.61 6.54 14.47
C VAL A 236 12.99 6.37 15.94
N GLU A 237 12.92 5.13 16.46
CA GLU A 237 13.29 4.80 17.84
C GLU A 237 14.78 5.07 18.11
N ASP A 238 15.68 4.66 17.21
CA ASP A 238 17.12 4.95 17.32
C ASP A 238 17.42 6.46 17.28
N SER A 239 16.68 7.20 16.46
CA SER A 239 16.76 8.66 16.39
C SER A 239 16.28 9.32 17.69
N GLU A 240 15.18 8.82 18.28
CA GLU A 240 14.63 9.32 19.54
C GLU A 240 15.65 9.12 20.69
N ILE A 241 16.28 7.96 20.77
CA ILE A 241 17.30 7.68 21.77
C ILE A 241 18.49 8.63 21.63
N LYS A 242 18.93 8.94 20.39
CA LYS A 242 20.09 9.80 20.13
C LYS A 242 19.81 11.29 20.31
N THR A 243 18.61 11.73 20.02
CA THR A 243 18.25 13.16 19.99
C THR A 243 17.36 13.59 21.16
N ASN A 244 16.90 12.63 21.96
CA ASN A 244 15.89 12.81 23.02
C ASN A 244 14.61 13.49 22.51
N ARG A 245 14.29 13.30 21.22
CA ARG A 245 13.16 13.91 20.53
C ARG A 245 12.52 12.92 19.58
N ARG A 246 11.22 12.72 19.74
CA ARG A 246 10.42 11.85 18.89
C ARG A 246 10.01 12.59 17.62
N SER A 247 10.47 12.13 16.46
CA SER A 247 10.09 12.64 15.15
C SER A 247 9.43 11.53 14.35
N GLU A 248 8.17 11.29 14.64
CA GLU A 248 7.32 10.45 13.80
C GLU A 248 6.73 11.37 12.72
N GLY A 249 7.36 11.37 11.51
CA GLY A 249 7.21 12.23 10.36
C GLY A 249 5.87 12.64 9.84
#